data_70f776de5e19c5b75dbb80b49320b102
#
_entry.id   70f776de5e19c5b75dbb80b49320b102
#
_cell.length_a   1.000
_cell.length_b   1.000
_cell.length_c   1.000
_cell.angle_alpha   90.00
_cell.angle_beta   90.00
_cell.angle_gamma   90.00
#
_symmetry.space_group_name_H-M   'P 1'
#
loop_
_entity.id
_entity.type
_entity.pdbx_description
1 polymer ?
#
loop_
_entity_poly.entity_id
_entity_poly.type
_entity_poly.pdbx_seq_one_letter_code
_entity_poly.pdbx_strand_id
1 'polypeptide(L)'
;MKIWNKIPIKDNGDKLIAIPSYLKFLEPHPYFHLGAPYKDKTSIWNLREEVVNRLVKVSNYFLSKSSFNLLIYDSWRPLEVQEFMFKRAFLFECEKSNIDVSIENMKSYPSILKKV
;
A
#
# COMPACT_ATOMS: atom_id res chain seq x y z
N MET A 1 20.48 4.09 -3.07
CA MET A 1 19.68 3.00 -2.47
C MET A 1 19.39 3.35 -1.01
N LYS A 2 18.14 3.31 -0.64
CA LYS A 2 17.75 3.57 0.75
C LYS A 2 18.25 2.44 1.66
N ILE A 3 18.62 2.76 2.89
CA ILE A 3 19.28 1.81 3.80
C ILE A 3 18.44 0.55 4.07
N TRP A 4 17.12 0.70 4.13
CA TRP A 4 16.21 -0.43 4.35
C TRP A 4 16.13 -1.41 3.18
N ASN A 5 16.55 -1.03 1.97
CA ASN A 5 16.62 -1.95 0.84
C ASN A 5 17.69 -3.04 1.02
N LYS A 6 18.58 -2.87 2.00
CA LYS A 6 19.61 -3.85 2.34
C LYS A 6 19.15 -4.87 3.37
N ILE A 7 17.99 -4.67 3.96
CA ILE A 7 17.45 -5.59 4.97
C ILE A 7 16.86 -6.80 4.23
N PRO A 8 17.34 -8.01 4.51
CA PRO A 8 16.80 -9.21 3.86
C PRO A 8 15.38 -9.47 4.34
N ILE A 9 14.51 -9.83 3.41
CA ILE A 9 13.13 -10.22 3.70
C ILE A 9 13.01 -11.73 3.48
N LYS A 10 12.53 -12.43 4.52
CA LYS A 10 12.26 -13.86 4.43
C LYS A 10 10.78 -14.09 4.66
N ASP A 11 10.10 -14.72 3.70
CA ASP A 11 8.70 -15.11 3.84
C ASP A 11 8.59 -16.20 4.91
N ASN A 12 7.70 -16.00 5.89
CA ASN A 12 7.45 -16.98 6.95
C ASN A 12 6.37 -18.00 6.58
N GLY A 13 5.82 -17.91 5.36
CA GLY A 13 4.77 -18.80 4.89
C GLY A 13 3.38 -18.50 5.42
N ASP A 14 3.20 -17.43 6.20
CA ASP A 14 1.89 -17.05 6.72
C ASP A 14 0.95 -16.68 5.56
N LYS A 15 -0.26 -17.24 5.57
CA LYS A 15 -1.19 -17.10 4.44
C LYS A 15 -1.91 -15.74 4.47
N LEU A 16 -2.32 -15.30 3.29
CA LEU A 16 -3.19 -14.14 3.12
C LEU A 16 -4.63 -14.57 3.37
N ILE A 17 -5.32 -13.82 4.23
CA ILE A 17 -6.74 -14.02 4.49
C ILE A 17 -7.49 -12.70 4.40
N ALA A 18 -8.80 -12.78 4.21
CA ALA A 18 -9.65 -11.59 4.17
C ALA A 18 -9.72 -10.94 5.56
N ILE A 19 -9.63 -9.61 5.59
CA ILE A 19 -9.94 -8.85 6.79
C ILE A 19 -11.44 -8.98 7.05
N PRO A 20 -11.87 -9.24 8.30
CA PRO A 20 -13.29 -9.39 8.62
C PRO A 20 -14.14 -8.21 8.16
N SER A 21 -15.28 -8.49 7.57
CA SER A 21 -16.16 -7.48 6.98
C SER A 21 -16.79 -6.52 7.99
N TYR A 22 -16.77 -6.86 9.28
CA TYR A 22 -17.28 -5.96 10.33
C TYR A 22 -16.33 -4.81 10.67
N LEU A 23 -15.06 -4.87 10.21
CA LEU A 23 -14.15 -3.74 10.32
C LEU A 23 -14.51 -2.68 9.27
N LYS A 24 -14.13 -1.44 9.53
CA LYS A 24 -14.39 -0.34 8.60
C LYS A 24 -13.27 -0.19 7.59
N PHE A 25 -13.64 -0.01 6.34
CA PHE A 25 -12.72 0.18 5.22
C PHE A 25 -12.96 1.53 4.58
N LEU A 26 -11.88 2.17 4.12
CA LEU A 26 -12.00 3.36 3.29
C LEU A 26 -12.55 2.98 1.91
N GLU A 27 -13.74 3.48 1.58
CA GLU A 27 -14.38 3.21 0.30
C GLU A 27 -14.58 4.51 -0.49
N PRO A 28 -14.24 4.53 -1.78
CA PRO A 28 -13.60 3.45 -2.54
C PRO A 28 -12.15 3.22 -2.11
N HIS A 29 -11.62 2.01 -2.36
CA HIS A 29 -10.21 1.71 -2.07
C HIS A 29 -9.32 2.70 -2.83
N PRO A 30 -8.42 3.43 -2.14
CA PRO A 30 -7.72 4.57 -2.74
C PRO A 30 -6.89 4.22 -3.97
N TYR A 31 -6.17 3.10 -3.95
CA TYR A 31 -5.32 2.71 -5.08
C TYR A 31 -6.09 1.97 -6.17
N PHE A 32 -7.04 1.12 -5.79
CA PHE A 32 -7.92 0.47 -6.75
C PHE A 32 -8.73 1.51 -7.54
N HIS A 33 -9.21 2.53 -6.87
CA HIS A 33 -9.94 3.64 -7.50
C HIS A 33 -9.09 4.41 -8.52
N LEU A 34 -7.78 4.51 -8.30
CA LEU A 34 -6.84 5.14 -9.22
C LEU A 34 -6.50 4.28 -10.43
N GLY A 35 -7.00 3.04 -10.50
CA GLY A 35 -6.70 2.12 -11.59
C GLY A 35 -5.46 1.26 -11.38
N ALA A 36 -4.96 1.15 -10.14
CA ALA A 36 -3.83 0.26 -9.85
C ALA A 36 -4.15 -1.18 -10.27
N PRO A 37 -3.14 -1.92 -10.80
CA PRO A 37 -3.38 -3.21 -11.45
C PRO A 37 -3.53 -4.37 -10.46
N TYR A 38 -4.58 -4.36 -9.66
CA TYR A 38 -4.94 -5.51 -8.82
C TYR A 38 -5.52 -6.60 -9.72
N LYS A 39 -4.89 -7.78 -9.70
CA LYS A 39 -5.34 -8.92 -10.50
C LYS A 39 -6.62 -9.53 -9.96
N ASP A 40 -6.83 -9.46 -8.64
CA ASP A 40 -7.96 -10.05 -7.96
C ASP A 40 -8.63 -9.01 -7.06
N LYS A 41 -9.83 -8.59 -7.46
CA LYS A 41 -10.63 -7.61 -6.73
C LYS A 41 -11.05 -8.10 -5.34
N THR A 42 -11.15 -9.41 -5.15
CA THR A 42 -11.58 -10.00 -3.87
C THR A 42 -10.47 -9.97 -2.83
N SER A 43 -9.21 -9.80 -3.26
CA SER A 43 -8.03 -9.83 -2.39
C SER A 43 -7.52 -8.46 -1.97
N ILE A 44 -8.14 -7.36 -2.44
CA ILE A 44 -7.66 -6.00 -2.14
C ILE A 44 -7.66 -5.67 -0.65
N TRP A 45 -8.47 -6.36 0.14
CA TRP A 45 -8.56 -6.19 1.59
C TRP A 45 -8.03 -7.42 2.36
N ASN A 46 -7.00 -8.09 1.81
CA ASN A 46 -6.36 -9.21 2.49
C ASN A 46 -5.09 -8.75 3.23
N LEU A 47 -4.76 -9.49 4.28
CA LEU A 47 -3.49 -9.38 5.01
C LEU A 47 -3.05 -10.78 5.45
N ARG A 48 -1.81 -10.90 5.89
CA ARG A 48 -1.33 -12.13 6.52
C ARG A 48 -2.18 -12.43 7.76
N GLU A 49 -2.47 -13.71 8.02
CA GLU A 49 -3.37 -14.16 9.09
C GLU A 49 -2.97 -13.61 10.45
N GLU A 50 -1.67 -13.66 10.79
CA GLU A 50 -1.16 -13.13 12.06
C GLU A 50 -1.44 -11.62 12.19
N VAL A 51 -1.29 -10.88 11.11
CA VAL A 51 -1.58 -9.44 11.09
C VAL A 51 -3.08 -9.18 11.27
N VAL A 52 -3.93 -9.96 10.61
CA VAL A 52 -5.39 -9.86 10.78
C VAL A 52 -5.78 -10.11 12.24
N ASN A 53 -5.21 -11.15 12.87
CA ASN A 53 -5.49 -11.47 14.26
C ASN A 53 -5.13 -10.33 15.20
N ARG A 54 -3.99 -9.69 14.98
CA ARG A 54 -3.56 -8.52 15.76
C ARG A 54 -4.44 -7.30 15.51
N LEU A 55 -4.83 -7.09 14.26
CA LEU A 55 -5.72 -6.00 13.87
C LEU A 55 -7.08 -6.10 14.57
N VAL A 56 -7.64 -7.30 14.63
CA VAL A 56 -8.90 -7.56 15.34
C VAL A 56 -8.75 -7.25 16.84
N LYS A 57 -7.67 -7.67 17.47
CA LYS A 57 -7.40 -7.36 18.88
C LYS A 57 -7.30 -5.86 19.14
N VAL A 58 -6.61 -5.14 18.28
CA VAL A 58 -6.47 -3.67 18.38
C VAL A 58 -7.83 -2.99 18.21
N SER A 59 -8.61 -3.42 17.23
CA SER A 59 -9.95 -2.89 17.00
C SER A 59 -10.85 -3.10 18.23
N ASN A 60 -10.86 -4.30 18.79
CA ASN A 60 -11.63 -4.61 20.00
C ASN A 60 -11.19 -3.77 21.20
N TYR A 61 -9.89 -3.54 21.34
CA TYR A 61 -9.35 -2.69 22.41
C TYR A 61 -9.88 -1.25 22.28
N PHE A 62 -9.82 -0.65 21.10
CA PHE A 62 -10.33 0.70 20.88
C PHE A 62 -11.84 0.79 21.16
N LEU A 63 -12.63 -0.17 20.71
CA LEU A 63 -14.07 -0.19 20.93
C LEU A 63 -14.42 -0.32 22.42
N SER A 64 -13.59 -0.99 23.23
CA SER A 64 -13.81 -1.13 24.65
C SER A 64 -13.38 0.09 25.48
N LYS A 65 -12.47 0.91 24.97
CA LYS A 65 -11.82 2.01 25.72
C LYS A 65 -12.20 3.41 25.25
N SER A 66 -12.74 3.54 24.04
CA SER A 66 -13.01 4.85 23.46
C SER A 66 -14.12 4.79 22.41
N SER A 67 -14.52 5.96 21.90
CA SER A 67 -15.39 6.07 20.74
C SER A 67 -14.66 5.97 19.41
N PHE A 68 -13.32 5.85 19.43
CA PHE A 68 -12.52 5.71 18.22
C PHE A 68 -12.62 4.30 17.64
N ASN A 69 -12.52 4.21 16.33
CA ASN A 69 -12.48 2.95 15.60
C ASN A 69 -11.39 3.01 14.54
N LEU A 70 -10.92 1.83 14.12
CA LEU A 70 -9.98 1.75 13.01
C LEU A 70 -10.70 1.94 11.68
N LEU A 71 -10.06 2.69 10.79
CA LEU A 71 -10.45 2.77 9.39
C LEU A 71 -9.29 2.18 8.57
N ILE A 72 -9.54 1.08 7.87
CA ILE A 72 -8.53 0.42 7.04
C ILE A 72 -8.42 1.19 5.73
N TYR A 73 -7.24 1.75 5.50
CA TYR A 73 -6.95 2.55 4.31
C TYR A 73 -6.42 1.70 3.17
N ASP A 74 -5.53 0.75 3.48
CA ASP A 74 -4.86 -0.11 2.52
C ASP A 74 -4.44 -1.40 3.22
N SER A 75 -4.23 -2.46 2.46
CA SER A 75 -3.82 -3.74 3.03
C SER A 75 -2.87 -4.46 2.07
N TRP A 76 -3.33 -5.51 1.38
CA TRP A 76 -2.48 -6.23 0.45
C TRP A 76 -2.08 -5.35 -0.73
N ARG A 77 -0.76 -5.27 -0.95
CA ARG A 77 -0.21 -4.52 -2.07
C ARG A 77 0.72 -5.42 -2.88
N PRO A 78 0.25 -5.99 -3.99
CA PRO A 78 1.12 -6.77 -4.87
C PRO A 78 2.19 -5.90 -5.52
N LEU A 79 3.24 -6.52 -6.02
CA LEU A 79 4.40 -5.83 -6.58
C LEU A 79 4.02 -4.89 -7.72
N GLU A 80 3.12 -5.33 -8.58
CA GLU A 80 2.62 -4.55 -9.71
C GLU A 80 1.93 -3.26 -9.26
N VAL A 81 1.21 -3.31 -8.16
CA VAL A 81 0.55 -2.13 -7.56
C VAL A 81 1.59 -1.19 -6.96
N GLN A 82 2.59 -1.72 -6.25
CA GLN A 82 3.69 -0.92 -5.72
C GLN A 82 4.43 -0.20 -6.84
N GLU A 83 4.69 -0.88 -7.94
CA GLU A 83 5.34 -0.32 -9.11
C GLU A 83 4.50 0.78 -9.76
N PHE A 84 3.20 0.55 -9.90
CA PHE A 84 2.25 1.56 -10.40
C PHE A 84 2.29 2.83 -9.54
N MET A 85 2.24 2.68 -8.21
CA MET A 85 2.26 3.82 -7.29
C MET A 85 3.58 4.57 -7.34
N PHE A 86 4.69 3.86 -7.45
CA PHE A 86 6.01 4.47 -7.59
C PHE A 86 6.10 5.31 -8.87
N LYS A 87 5.69 4.76 -10.01
CA LYS A 87 5.70 5.46 -11.30
C LYS A 87 4.79 6.70 -11.26
N ARG A 88 3.62 6.55 -10.66
CA ARG A 88 2.68 7.67 -10.49
C ARG A 88 3.28 8.80 -9.65
N ALA A 89 3.92 8.45 -8.53
CA ALA A 89 4.59 9.43 -7.68
C ALA A 89 5.74 10.13 -8.40
N PHE A 90 6.51 9.40 -9.20
CA PHE A 90 7.58 9.95 -10.01
C PHE A 90 7.04 10.97 -11.02
N LEU A 91 6.00 10.63 -11.77
CA LEU A 91 5.38 11.54 -12.74
C LEU A 91 4.81 12.79 -12.07
N PHE A 92 4.21 12.64 -10.89
CA PHE A 92 3.72 13.76 -10.10
C PHE A 92 4.84 14.73 -9.71
N GLU A 93 5.98 14.22 -9.27
CA GLU A 93 7.15 15.05 -8.94
C GLU A 93 7.75 15.72 -10.17
N CYS A 94 7.74 15.04 -11.31
CA CYS A 94 8.16 15.64 -12.59
C CYS A 94 7.26 16.81 -12.97
N GLU A 95 5.96 16.66 -12.86
CA GLU A 95 4.98 17.71 -13.13
C GLU A 95 5.18 18.92 -12.23
N LYS A 96 5.38 18.70 -10.93
CA LYS A 96 5.69 19.78 -9.97
C LYS A 96 6.97 20.53 -10.31
N SER A 97 7.95 19.87 -10.91
CA SER A 97 9.25 20.45 -11.28
C SER A 97 9.28 20.96 -12.73
N ASN A 98 8.15 20.94 -13.44
CA ASN A 98 8.03 21.31 -14.85
C ASN A 98 8.97 20.52 -15.76
N ILE A 99 9.17 19.24 -15.45
CA ILE A 99 10.00 18.33 -16.25
C ILE A 99 9.06 17.43 -17.06
N ASP A 100 9.16 17.51 -18.39
CA ASP A 100 8.49 16.61 -19.30
C ASP A 100 9.39 15.39 -19.53
N VAL A 101 9.05 14.27 -18.87
CA VAL A 101 9.84 13.04 -18.92
C VAL A 101 8.91 11.83 -18.98
N SER A 102 9.34 10.82 -19.75
CA SER A 102 8.67 9.52 -19.76
C SER A 102 9.17 8.64 -18.61
N ILE A 103 8.36 7.65 -18.20
CA ILE A 103 8.72 6.66 -17.21
C ILE A 103 9.99 5.89 -17.62
N GLU A 104 10.19 5.68 -18.92
CA GLU A 104 11.35 4.97 -19.48
C GLU A 104 12.66 5.67 -19.17
N ASN A 105 12.66 6.99 -19.02
CA ASN A 105 13.83 7.81 -18.73
C ASN A 105 13.98 8.13 -17.23
N MET A 106 13.27 7.44 -16.38
CA MET A 106 13.20 7.73 -14.94
C MET A 106 14.59 7.75 -14.28
N LYS A 107 15.48 6.83 -14.65
CA LYS A 107 16.85 6.74 -14.10
C LYS A 107 17.72 7.94 -14.47
N SER A 108 17.37 8.68 -15.50
CA SER A 108 18.09 9.89 -15.92
C SER A 108 17.82 11.10 -15.01
N TYR A 109 16.91 10.98 -14.06
CA TYR A 109 16.51 12.07 -13.18
C TYR A 109 16.67 11.69 -11.69
N PRO A 110 17.91 11.50 -11.22
CA PRO A 110 18.14 11.03 -9.86
C PRO A 110 17.63 11.99 -8.78
N SER A 111 17.61 13.28 -9.06
CA SER A 111 17.07 14.28 -8.12
C SER A 111 15.57 14.12 -7.90
N ILE A 112 14.83 13.72 -8.95
CA ILE A 112 13.40 13.44 -8.86
C ILE A 112 13.17 12.11 -8.14
N LEU A 113 13.97 11.08 -8.46
CA LEU A 113 13.87 9.77 -7.81
C LEU A 113 14.07 9.84 -6.30
N LYS A 114 14.86 10.77 -5.79
CA LYS A 114 15.07 10.96 -4.36
C LYS A 114 13.83 11.48 -3.63
N LYS A 115 12.89 12.10 -4.34
CA LYS A 115 11.67 12.66 -3.77
C LYS A 115 10.52 11.64 -3.66
N VAL A 116 10.69 10.46 -4.27
CA VAL A 116 9.65 9.43 -4.38
C VAL A 116 9.79 8.30 -3.30
#